data_70048ee8fb273a356736969492fa71c7
#
_entry.id   70048ee8fb273a356736969492fa71c7
#
_cell.length_a   1.000
_cell.length_b   1.000
_cell.length_c   1.000
_cell.angle_alpha   90.00
_cell.angle_beta   90.00
_cell.angle_gamma   90.00
#
_symmetry.space_group_name_H-M   'P 1'
#
loop_
_entity.id
_entity.type
_entity.pdbx_description
1 polymer ?
#
loop_
_entity_poly.entity_id
_entity_poly.type
_entity_poly.pdbx_seq_one_letter_code
_entity_poly.pdbx_strand_id
1 'polypeptide(L)' 'MIEDAPLAEGIDQLRRYYSGAIVLTSSELGQRRVTGVFDVDDPEEALRLMVRQHGATVRSVTPWLMIVSVD' A
#
# COMPACT_ATOMS: atom_id res chain seq x y z
N MET A 1 12.51 2.81 2.45
CA MET A 1 12.64 1.61 3.30
C MET A 1 11.67 1.68 4.46
N ILE A 2 10.96 0.58 4.71
CA ILE A 2 9.98 0.49 5.79
C ILE A 2 10.43 -0.59 6.77
N GLU A 3 10.52 -0.24 8.05
CA GLU A 3 10.92 -1.18 9.09
C GLU A 3 9.84 -1.26 10.15
N ASP A 4 9.17 -2.40 10.23
CA ASP A 4 8.18 -2.72 11.27
C ASP A 4 7.23 -1.55 11.53
N ALA A 5 6.60 -1.08 10.48
CA ALA A 5 5.66 0.04 10.55
C ALA A 5 4.27 -0.42 10.12
N PRO A 6 3.21 0.24 10.61
CA PRO A 6 1.86 -0.07 10.14
C PRO A 6 1.75 0.14 8.63
N LEU A 7 0.96 -0.71 7.97
CA LEU A 7 0.74 -0.61 6.53
C LEU A 7 0.22 0.78 6.14
N ALA A 8 -0.66 1.35 6.96
CA ALA A 8 -1.20 2.69 6.70
C ALA A 8 -0.10 3.74 6.60
N GLU A 9 0.94 3.62 7.43
CA GLU A 9 2.07 4.54 7.40
C GLU A 9 2.88 4.37 6.12
N GLY A 10 3.09 3.12 5.69
CA GLY A 10 3.76 2.85 4.43
C GLY A 10 2.99 3.42 3.24
N ILE A 11 1.66 3.29 3.28
CA ILE A 11 0.80 3.86 2.25
C ILE A 11 0.89 5.38 2.23
N ASP A 12 0.94 6.01 3.40
CA ASP A 12 1.10 7.47 3.48
C ASP A 12 2.40 7.95 2.85
N GLN A 13 3.47 7.18 3.01
CA GLN A 13 4.73 7.50 2.36
C GLN A 13 4.62 7.38 0.84
N LEU A 14 3.93 6.37 0.34
CA LEU A 14 3.73 6.19 -1.09
C LEU A 14 2.87 7.29 -1.70
N ARG A 15 1.92 7.81 -0.95
CA ARG A 15 1.06 8.90 -1.44
C ARG A 15 1.83 10.13 -1.85
N ARG A 16 3.01 10.33 -1.29
CA ARG A 16 3.87 11.46 -1.66
C ARG A 16 4.45 11.31 -3.06
N TYR A 17 4.55 10.08 -3.54
CA TYR A 17 5.15 9.78 -4.84
C TYR A 17 4.12 9.35 -5.88
N TYR A 18 2.89 9.16 -5.45
CA TYR A 18 1.80 8.75 -6.32
C TYR A 18 0.82 9.91 -6.46
N SER A 19 0.58 10.34 -7.70
CA SER A 19 -0.27 11.51 -7.95
C SER A 19 -1.75 11.24 -7.80
N GLY A 20 -2.15 9.99 -7.60
CA GLY A 20 -3.56 9.62 -7.44
C GLY A 20 -3.92 9.37 -5.99
N ALA A 21 -5.02 8.64 -5.78
CA ALA A 21 -5.51 8.27 -4.47
C ALA A 21 -5.29 6.79 -4.22
N ILE A 22 -4.99 6.45 -2.97
CA ILE A 22 -4.90 5.06 -2.51
C ILE A 22 -5.94 4.91 -1.41
N VAL A 23 -6.90 4.01 -1.63
CA VAL A 23 -7.98 3.77 -0.67
C VAL A 23 -7.75 2.44 0.03
N LEU A 24 -7.79 2.47 1.35
CA LEU A 24 -7.68 1.27 2.18
C LEU A 24 -9.06 0.93 2.71
N THR A 25 -9.62 -0.21 2.32
CA THR A 25 -10.99 -0.58 2.67
C THR A 25 -11.12 -1.16 4.07
N SER A 26 -10.01 -1.57 4.68
CA SER A 26 -10.01 -2.17 6.01
C SER A 26 -9.03 -1.42 6.91
N SER A 27 -9.54 -0.84 8.00
CA SER A 27 -8.68 -0.18 8.98
C SER A 27 -7.82 -1.19 9.73
N GLU A 28 -8.31 -2.41 9.90
CA GLU A 28 -7.54 -3.47 10.52
C GLU A 28 -6.32 -3.83 9.69
N LEU A 29 -6.47 -3.88 8.37
CA LEU A 29 -5.35 -4.13 7.49
C LEU A 29 -4.30 -3.02 7.61
N GLY A 30 -4.73 -1.78 7.75
CA GLY A 30 -3.82 -0.65 7.91
C GLY A 30 -2.97 -0.71 9.17
N GLN A 31 -3.42 -1.46 10.18
CA GLN A 31 -2.68 -1.63 11.43
C GLN A 31 -1.67 -2.77 11.36
N ARG A 32 -1.72 -3.60 10.32
CA ARG A 32 -0.76 -4.68 10.13
C ARG A 32 0.62 -4.12 9.85
N ARG A 33 1.63 -4.75 10.42
CA ARG A 33 2.99 -4.27 10.28
C ARG A 33 3.65 -4.87 9.05
N VAL A 34 4.43 -4.04 8.37
CA VAL A 34 5.20 -4.45 7.20
C VAL A 34 6.65 -4.04 7.36
N THR A 35 7.54 -4.82 6.76
CA THR A 35 8.97 -4.54 6.77
C THR A 35 9.53 -4.87 5.39
N GLY A 36 10.39 -4.02 4.88
CA GLY A 36 11.04 -4.27 3.61
C GLY A 36 11.57 -3.02 2.95
N VAL A 37 12.19 -3.22 1.80
CA VAL A 37 12.66 -2.14 0.94
C VAL A 37 11.74 -2.09 -0.28
N PHE A 38 11.12 -0.95 -0.49
CA PHE A 38 10.16 -0.77 -1.57
C PHE A 38 10.59 0.38 -2.46
N ASP A 39 10.43 0.21 -3.77
CA ASP A 39 10.82 1.21 -4.74
C ASP A 39 9.72 2.26 -4.87
N VAL A 40 10.01 3.49 -4.47
CA VAL A 40 9.02 4.58 -4.54
C VAL A 40 8.82 5.09 -5.96
N ASP A 41 9.71 4.74 -6.88
CA ASP A 41 9.55 5.09 -8.28
C ASP A 41 8.41 4.30 -8.95
N ASP A 42 8.02 3.18 -8.34
CA ASP A 42 6.89 2.39 -8.81
C ASP A 42 5.94 2.13 -7.63
N PRO A 43 5.11 3.12 -7.29
CA PRO A 43 4.24 3.02 -6.12
C PRO A 43 3.26 1.85 -6.18
N GLU A 44 2.75 1.52 -7.36
CA GLU A 44 1.80 0.41 -7.50
C GLU A 44 2.47 -0.91 -7.14
N GLU A 45 3.66 -1.16 -7.66
CA GLU A 45 4.38 -2.38 -7.36
C GLU A 45 4.78 -2.45 -5.89
N ALA A 46 5.25 -1.32 -5.33
CA ALA A 46 5.60 -1.26 -3.92
C ALA A 46 4.38 -1.58 -3.04
N LEU A 47 3.22 -1.03 -3.39
CA LEU A 47 2.00 -1.28 -2.63
C LEU A 47 1.59 -2.74 -2.70
N ARG A 48 1.68 -3.35 -3.88
CA ARG A 48 1.35 -4.77 -4.04
C ARG A 48 2.25 -5.65 -3.19
N LEU A 49 3.54 -5.32 -3.13
CA LEU A 49 4.48 -6.09 -2.32
C LEU A 49 4.17 -5.94 -0.82
N MET A 50 3.80 -4.74 -0.40
CA MET A 50 3.44 -4.51 1.00
C MET A 50 2.23 -5.33 1.42
N VAL A 51 1.16 -5.28 0.63
CA VAL A 51 -0.10 -5.91 1.03
C VAL A 51 -0.10 -7.42 0.80
N ARG A 52 0.75 -7.89 -0.09
CA ARG A 52 0.86 -9.32 -0.39
C ARG A 52 1.21 -10.13 0.84
N GLN A 53 1.98 -9.55 1.75
CA GLN A 53 2.38 -10.21 2.98
C GLN A 53 1.19 -10.54 3.88
N HIS A 54 0.07 -9.84 3.69
CA HIS A 54 -1.12 -9.99 4.53
C HIS A 54 -2.33 -10.54 3.75
N GLY A 55 -2.07 -11.10 2.57
CA GLY A 55 -3.14 -11.69 1.78
C GLY A 55 -4.10 -10.69 1.19
N ALA A 56 -3.72 -9.44 1.11
CA ALA A 56 -4.54 -8.39 0.51
C ALA A 56 -4.23 -8.23 -0.98
N THR A 57 -5.14 -7.57 -1.68
CA THR A 57 -4.97 -7.30 -3.11
C THR A 57 -5.10 -5.82 -3.39
N VAL A 58 -4.44 -5.38 -4.46
CA VAL A 58 -4.52 -4.02 -4.94
C VAL A 58 -5.26 -4.03 -6.28
N ARG A 59 -6.27 -3.19 -6.39
CA ARG A 59 -7.01 -3.03 -7.63
C ARG A 59 -6.82 -1.60 -8.13
N SER A 60 -6.34 -1.47 -9.35
CA SER A 60 -6.24 -0.17 -10.02
C SER A 60 -7.54 0.06 -10.81
N VAL A 61 -8.39 0.93 -10.30
CA VAL A 61 -9.69 1.22 -10.92
C VAL A 61 -9.52 2.23 -12.06
N THR A 62 -8.68 3.24 -11.82
CA THR A 62 -8.29 4.21 -12.84
C THR A 62 -6.79 4.44 -12.71
N PRO A 63 -6.15 5.16 -13.68
CA PRO A 63 -4.72 5.44 -13.58
C PRO A 63 -4.32 6.22 -12.32
N TRP A 64 -5.29 6.83 -11.64
CA TRP A 64 -5.01 7.63 -10.43
C TRP A 64 -5.80 7.16 -9.21
N LEU A 65 -6.35 5.94 -9.25
CA LEU A 65 -7.08 5.41 -8.09
C LEU A 65 -6.75 3.95 -7.89
N MET A 66 -6.17 3.65 -6.73
CA MET A 66 -5.89 2.27 -6.32
C MET A 66 -6.69 1.95 -5.06
N ILE A 67 -7.26 0.75 -5.00
CA ILE A 67 -8.03 0.28 -3.85
C ILE A 67 -7.36 -0.96 -3.29
N VAL A 68 -7.08 -0.92 -1.99
CA VAL A 68 -6.49 -2.05 -1.26
C VAL A 68 -7.59 -2.73 -0.47
N SER A 69 -7.78 -4.02 -0.71
CA SER A 69 -8.83 -4.77 -0.04
C SER A 69 -8.34 -6.13 0.42
N VAL A 70 -9.01 -6.69 1.39
CA VAL A 70 -8.76 -8.05 1.91
C VAL A 70 -9.90 -8.94 1.44
N ASP A 71 -9.55 -10.07 0.89
CA ASP A 71 -10.53 -11.08 0.50
C ASP A 71 -10.86 -12.00 1.67
#